data_9ff88588bde57d3896c220be5339af36
#
_entry.id   9ff88588bde57d3896c220be5339af36
#
_cell.length_a   1.000
_cell.length_b   1.000
_cell.length_c   1.000
_cell.angle_alpha   90.00
_cell.angle_beta   90.00
_cell.angle_gamma   90.00
#
_symmetry.space_group_name_H-M   'P 1'
#
loop_
_entity.id
_entity.type
_entity.pdbx_description
1 polymer ?
#
loop_
_entity_poly.entity_id
_entity_poly.type
_entity_poly.pdbx_seq_one_letter_code
_entity_poly.pdbx_strand_id
1 'polypeptide(L)'
;MALPTLRILGFIIGIFLSTLAASMLVPILTMLAFDRTEGIQAFIWSSVATFVTGLGLVLPGRPEHVHLRPRDMYMLTVSSWVLVCIFAALPFVLQQHISYTDAFFESMSGITATGSTVLSGLDDMSPGILIWRSLLHWLGGIGFIAMAVAILPMLRIGGMRLFQTESSDRSEKVLPRSHMVAKYIVATYVGITLLGSLAFWGAGMSPFDAVNHAMSAISTGGFSTSDQSLAKWKQPAVHWTAVVVMILGSLPFALYVATLRGHRKALIKDQQVRGLLGLLLVTWLLMGTWYAVTSKLPWMDAFRIVAVNVTSVVTTTGFALGDYSMWGHFSIMLFFYLGFIGGCSGSTAGGIKIFRFQVAYTLLKANLYQLIHPRAVLKQNYNGHRLDEEIVRSILTFSFFFAIVVCLLALCLSLIGLDWMTALTGAASTVAGVGPGMGPIIGPSGNFASLPDAAKWLLAAGMLLGRLEIITVLVLLTPAFWRH
;
A
#
# COMPACT_ATOMS: atom_id res chain seq x y z
N MET A 1 11.24 30.05 -0.48
CA MET A 1 11.70 29.07 -1.51
C MET A 1 12.32 29.81 -2.67
N ALA A 2 13.45 29.34 -3.19
CA ALA A 2 14.04 29.93 -4.40
C ALA A 2 13.19 29.54 -5.62
N LEU A 3 12.96 30.48 -6.55
CA LEU A 3 12.23 30.25 -7.82
C LEU A 3 12.71 28.98 -8.59
N PRO A 4 14.02 28.66 -8.63
CA PRO A 4 14.50 27.44 -9.28
C PRO A 4 13.93 26.14 -8.69
N THR A 5 13.79 26.07 -7.36
CA THR A 5 13.23 24.87 -6.68
C THR A 5 11.76 24.65 -7.04
N LEU A 6 10.92 25.71 -7.04
CA LEU A 6 9.53 25.62 -7.43
C LEU A 6 9.36 25.16 -8.88
N ARG A 7 10.26 25.61 -9.78
CA ARG A 7 10.26 25.20 -11.19
C ARG A 7 10.57 23.71 -11.35
N ILE A 8 11.55 23.17 -10.59
CA ILE A 8 11.89 21.75 -10.58
C ILE A 8 10.70 20.91 -10.08
N LEU A 9 10.11 21.31 -8.95
CA LEU A 9 8.96 20.64 -8.37
C LEU A 9 7.78 20.64 -9.36
N GLY A 10 7.46 21.82 -9.95
CA GLY A 10 6.41 21.94 -10.96
C GLY A 10 6.64 21.04 -12.16
N PHE A 11 7.87 21.01 -12.70
CA PHE A 11 8.22 20.15 -13.84
C PHE A 11 7.98 18.67 -13.56
N ILE A 12 8.42 18.16 -12.41
CA ILE A 12 8.26 16.74 -12.04
C ILE A 12 6.77 16.41 -11.79
N ILE A 13 6.07 17.27 -11.06
CA ILE A 13 4.63 17.10 -10.81
C ILE A 13 3.84 17.15 -12.12
N GLY A 14 4.21 18.05 -13.04
CA GLY A 14 3.60 18.14 -14.35
C GLY A 14 3.74 16.86 -15.17
N ILE A 15 4.89 16.17 -15.08
CA ILE A 15 5.08 14.86 -15.71
C ILE A 15 4.15 13.82 -15.06
N PHE A 16 4.01 13.79 -13.73
CA PHE A 16 3.12 12.86 -13.05
C PHE A 16 1.66 13.08 -13.43
N LEU A 17 1.21 14.34 -13.49
CA LEU A 17 -0.15 14.67 -13.93
C LEU A 17 -0.38 14.31 -15.41
N SER A 18 0.59 14.55 -16.29
CA SER A 18 0.49 14.14 -17.69
C SER A 18 0.42 12.62 -17.84
N THR A 19 1.16 11.87 -17.03
CA THR A 19 1.09 10.41 -16.98
C THR A 19 -0.27 9.94 -16.45
N LEU A 20 -0.81 10.60 -15.42
CA LEU A 20 -2.15 10.33 -14.88
C LEU A 20 -3.22 10.59 -15.95
N ALA A 21 -3.14 11.71 -16.67
CA ALA A 21 -4.05 12.02 -17.76
C ALA A 21 -4.01 10.96 -18.87
N ALA A 22 -2.83 10.52 -19.25
CA ALA A 22 -2.67 9.44 -20.23
C ALA A 22 -3.26 8.11 -19.73
N SER A 23 -3.15 7.82 -18.44
CA SER A 23 -3.73 6.61 -17.84
C SER A 23 -5.27 6.60 -17.85
N MET A 24 -5.92 7.78 -17.88
CA MET A 24 -7.37 7.91 -18.01
C MET A 24 -7.89 7.45 -19.40
N LEU A 25 -7.02 7.25 -20.38
CA LEU A 25 -7.40 6.63 -21.67
C LEU A 25 -7.76 5.15 -21.50
N VAL A 26 -7.20 4.44 -20.50
CA VAL A 26 -7.51 3.03 -20.25
C VAL A 26 -8.99 2.81 -19.90
N PRO A 27 -9.59 3.54 -18.95
CA PRO A 27 -11.05 3.49 -18.73
C PRO A 27 -11.88 3.79 -19.98
N ILE A 28 -11.49 4.79 -20.77
CA ILE A 28 -12.20 5.14 -22.01
C ILE A 28 -12.20 3.96 -22.98
N LEU A 29 -11.03 3.37 -23.23
CA LEU A 29 -10.90 2.21 -24.10
C LEU A 29 -11.68 1.00 -23.56
N THR A 30 -11.69 0.81 -22.24
CA THR A 30 -12.46 -0.26 -21.60
C THR A 30 -13.96 -0.06 -21.81
N MET A 31 -14.48 1.14 -21.60
CA MET A 31 -15.90 1.43 -21.82
C MET A 31 -16.32 1.23 -23.28
N LEU A 32 -15.47 1.62 -24.23
CA LEU A 32 -15.70 1.36 -25.66
C LEU A 32 -15.71 -0.15 -25.97
N ALA A 33 -14.81 -0.93 -25.37
CA ALA A 33 -14.74 -2.38 -25.56
C ALA A 33 -15.96 -3.14 -25.00
N PHE A 34 -16.65 -2.56 -24.00
CA PHE A 34 -17.85 -3.13 -23.40
C PHE A 34 -19.17 -2.50 -23.92
N ASP A 35 -19.11 -1.67 -24.99
CA ASP A 35 -20.26 -0.92 -25.52
C ASP A 35 -21.01 -0.09 -24.47
N ARG A 36 -20.33 0.33 -23.41
CA ARG A 36 -20.85 1.15 -22.30
C ARG A 36 -20.30 2.58 -22.43
N THR A 37 -20.93 3.39 -23.27
CA THR A 37 -20.45 4.76 -23.58
C THR A 37 -20.84 5.80 -22.52
N GLU A 38 -21.74 5.43 -21.59
CA GLU A 38 -22.18 6.30 -20.51
C GLU A 38 -21.00 6.65 -19.58
N GLY A 39 -20.70 7.97 -19.47
CA GLY A 39 -19.61 8.47 -18.63
C GLY A 39 -18.23 8.61 -19.30
N ILE A 40 -18.08 8.26 -20.60
CA ILE A 40 -16.83 8.52 -21.35
C ILE A 40 -16.45 10.00 -21.29
N GLN A 41 -17.43 10.89 -21.39
CA GLN A 41 -17.20 12.35 -21.31
C GLN A 41 -16.56 12.75 -19.99
N ALA A 42 -16.92 12.10 -18.87
CA ALA A 42 -16.33 12.39 -17.58
C ALA A 42 -14.81 12.10 -17.58
N PHE A 43 -14.39 10.97 -18.16
CA PHE A 43 -12.96 10.66 -18.29
C PHE A 43 -12.25 11.57 -19.31
N ILE A 44 -12.89 11.94 -20.41
CA ILE A 44 -12.31 12.89 -21.38
C ILE A 44 -12.04 14.24 -20.71
N TRP A 45 -13.05 14.83 -20.06
CA TRP A 45 -12.89 16.12 -19.40
C TRP A 45 -11.88 16.07 -18.25
N SER A 46 -11.89 15.01 -17.46
CA SER A 46 -10.89 14.78 -16.41
C SER A 46 -9.48 14.67 -16.98
N SER A 47 -9.31 13.91 -18.07
CA SER A 47 -8.01 13.75 -18.74
C SER A 47 -7.53 15.08 -19.32
N VAL A 48 -8.37 15.82 -20.00
CA VAL A 48 -8.03 17.14 -20.57
C VAL A 48 -7.65 18.13 -19.47
N ALA A 49 -8.45 18.26 -18.40
CA ALA A 49 -8.15 19.15 -17.28
C ALA A 49 -6.81 18.80 -16.62
N THR A 50 -6.57 17.49 -16.37
CA THR A 50 -5.33 17.01 -15.77
C THR A 50 -4.13 17.25 -16.69
N PHE A 51 -4.29 16.99 -18.00
CA PHE A 51 -3.22 17.18 -18.98
C PHE A 51 -2.85 18.65 -19.17
N VAL A 52 -3.84 19.53 -19.29
CA VAL A 52 -3.62 20.98 -19.42
C VAL A 52 -2.88 21.53 -18.20
N THR A 53 -3.28 21.12 -16.99
CA THR A 53 -2.59 21.51 -15.76
C THR A 53 -1.16 20.96 -15.74
N GLY A 54 -0.98 19.67 -16.09
CA GLY A 54 0.34 19.03 -16.18
C GLY A 54 1.25 19.73 -17.18
N LEU A 55 0.73 20.01 -18.37
CA LEU A 55 1.47 20.71 -19.44
C LEU A 55 1.86 22.13 -18.98
N GLY A 56 0.94 22.87 -18.34
CA GLY A 56 1.21 24.20 -17.80
C GLY A 56 2.35 24.22 -16.77
N LEU A 57 2.53 23.14 -16.01
CA LEU A 57 3.64 22.97 -15.07
C LEU A 57 4.95 22.57 -15.76
N VAL A 58 4.90 21.89 -16.91
CA VAL A 58 6.06 21.46 -17.70
C VAL A 58 6.58 22.58 -18.63
N LEU A 59 5.69 23.39 -19.17
CA LEU A 59 6.01 24.46 -20.16
C LEU A 59 7.14 25.42 -19.75
N PRO A 60 7.32 25.79 -18.45
CA PRO A 60 8.46 26.61 -18.02
C PRO A 60 9.83 25.99 -18.33
N GLY A 61 9.83 24.75 -18.82
CA GLY A 61 10.97 24.01 -19.36
C GLY A 61 11.79 23.25 -18.31
N ARG A 62 12.57 22.30 -18.79
CA ARG A 62 13.46 21.48 -17.95
C ARG A 62 14.52 22.35 -17.32
N PRO A 63 14.71 22.30 -15.99
CA PRO A 63 15.81 23.02 -15.34
C PRO A 63 17.17 22.42 -15.78
N GLU A 64 18.13 23.29 -16.10
CA GLU A 64 19.45 22.88 -16.60
C GLU A 64 20.26 22.06 -15.58
N HIS A 65 20.08 22.37 -14.29
CA HIS A 65 20.73 21.63 -13.19
C HIS A 65 19.69 21.22 -12.15
N VAL A 66 19.51 19.91 -11.99
CA VAL A 66 18.60 19.34 -10.99
C VAL A 66 19.41 18.92 -9.76
N HIS A 67 19.59 19.85 -8.82
CA HIS A 67 20.11 19.54 -7.49
C HIS A 67 18.97 19.62 -6.47
N LEU A 68 18.32 18.48 -6.19
CA LEU A 68 17.30 18.38 -5.14
C LEU A 68 18.00 18.22 -3.79
N ARG A 69 17.72 19.14 -2.89
CA ARG A 69 18.09 19.02 -1.47
C ARG A 69 17.13 18.03 -0.80
N PRO A 70 17.51 17.40 0.32
CA PRO A 70 16.60 16.51 1.07
C PRO A 70 15.25 17.17 1.37
N ARG A 71 15.23 18.47 1.70
CA ARG A 71 14.02 19.26 1.91
C ARG A 71 13.09 19.26 0.68
N ASP A 72 13.66 19.47 -0.51
CA ASP A 72 12.88 19.53 -1.75
C ASP A 72 12.27 18.16 -2.09
N MET A 73 12.96 17.07 -1.73
CA MET A 73 12.46 15.70 -1.91
C MET A 73 11.24 15.41 -1.01
N TYR A 74 11.25 15.86 0.26
CA TYR A 74 10.07 15.73 1.13
C TYR A 74 8.86 16.44 0.55
N MET A 75 9.04 17.70 0.12
CA MET A 75 7.97 18.47 -0.50
C MET A 75 7.47 17.83 -1.79
N LEU A 76 8.40 17.43 -2.68
CA LEU A 76 8.04 16.77 -3.94
C LEU A 76 7.20 15.53 -3.66
N THR A 77 7.62 14.69 -2.72
CA THR A 77 6.92 13.46 -2.39
C THR A 77 5.49 13.74 -1.94
N VAL A 78 5.32 14.56 -0.91
CA VAL A 78 3.97 14.80 -0.35
C VAL A 78 3.08 15.56 -1.34
N SER A 79 3.59 16.63 -1.98
CA SER A 79 2.79 17.41 -2.92
C SER A 79 2.39 16.62 -4.17
N SER A 80 3.26 15.75 -4.69
CA SER A 80 2.92 14.92 -5.85
C SER A 80 1.79 13.94 -5.53
N TRP A 81 1.82 13.27 -4.37
CA TRP A 81 0.75 12.36 -3.97
C TRP A 81 -0.59 13.08 -3.80
N VAL A 82 -0.60 14.22 -3.10
CA VAL A 82 -1.82 15.02 -2.89
C VAL A 82 -2.38 15.53 -4.22
N LEU A 83 -1.54 16.12 -5.08
CA LEU A 83 -1.99 16.65 -6.37
C LEU A 83 -2.49 15.55 -7.31
N VAL A 84 -1.83 14.40 -7.36
CA VAL A 84 -2.32 13.24 -8.12
C VAL A 84 -3.71 12.81 -7.64
N CYS A 85 -3.95 12.74 -6.31
CA CYS A 85 -5.26 12.40 -5.76
C CYS A 85 -6.34 13.43 -6.10
N ILE A 86 -6.02 14.73 -6.08
CA ILE A 86 -6.95 15.81 -6.45
C ILE A 86 -7.49 15.60 -7.88
N PHE A 87 -6.61 15.33 -8.83
CA PHE A 87 -7.00 15.14 -10.22
C PHE A 87 -7.57 13.73 -10.48
N ALA A 88 -7.09 12.71 -9.80
CA ALA A 88 -7.64 11.35 -9.91
C ALA A 88 -9.08 11.23 -9.35
N ALA A 89 -9.52 12.17 -8.53
CA ALA A 89 -10.89 12.27 -8.02
C ALA A 89 -11.90 12.74 -9.08
N LEU A 90 -11.46 13.48 -10.11
CA LEU A 90 -12.37 14.10 -11.08
C LEU A 90 -13.31 13.11 -11.79
N PRO A 91 -12.86 11.91 -12.28
CA PRO A 91 -13.76 10.95 -12.90
C PRO A 91 -14.86 10.47 -11.94
N PHE A 92 -14.57 10.31 -10.65
CA PHE A 92 -15.58 9.90 -9.67
C PHE A 92 -16.64 10.97 -9.46
N VAL A 93 -16.24 12.26 -9.36
CA VAL A 93 -17.19 13.36 -9.25
C VAL A 93 -18.09 13.46 -10.49
N LEU A 94 -17.49 13.42 -11.68
CA LEU A 94 -18.20 13.68 -12.94
C LEU A 94 -19.06 12.50 -13.39
N GLN A 95 -18.67 11.25 -13.12
CA GLN A 95 -19.42 10.08 -13.57
C GLN A 95 -20.34 9.49 -12.48
N GLN A 96 -19.90 9.47 -11.23
CA GLN A 96 -20.68 8.89 -10.13
C GLN A 96 -21.53 9.92 -9.40
N HIS A 97 -21.34 11.22 -9.71
CA HIS A 97 -22.07 12.35 -9.09
C HIS A 97 -21.98 12.36 -7.55
N ILE A 98 -20.90 11.79 -7.00
CA ILE A 98 -20.63 11.82 -5.55
C ILE A 98 -19.98 13.14 -5.14
N SER A 99 -19.99 13.42 -3.83
CA SER A 99 -19.33 14.61 -3.29
C SER A 99 -17.84 14.62 -3.60
N TYR A 100 -17.22 15.81 -3.67
CA TYR A 100 -15.77 15.87 -3.86
C TYR A 100 -15.00 15.26 -2.70
N THR A 101 -15.53 15.29 -1.47
CA THR A 101 -14.97 14.60 -0.30
C THR A 101 -14.91 13.11 -0.52
N ASP A 102 -16.00 12.50 -0.98
CA ASP A 102 -16.08 11.07 -1.28
C ASP A 102 -15.14 10.67 -2.42
N ALA A 103 -15.14 11.46 -3.49
CA ALA A 103 -14.27 11.23 -4.64
C ALA A 103 -12.78 11.35 -4.28
N PHE A 104 -12.41 12.33 -3.45
CA PHE A 104 -11.05 12.47 -2.96
C PHE A 104 -10.65 11.33 -2.03
N PHE A 105 -11.55 10.89 -1.14
CA PHE A 105 -11.33 9.73 -0.28
C PHE A 105 -11.08 8.46 -1.09
N GLU A 106 -11.93 8.18 -2.09
CA GLU A 106 -11.78 7.02 -2.99
C GLU A 106 -10.47 7.09 -3.78
N SER A 107 -10.12 8.27 -4.30
CA SER A 107 -8.88 8.52 -5.02
C SER A 107 -7.64 8.37 -4.13
N MET A 108 -7.68 8.91 -2.91
CA MET A 108 -6.60 8.79 -1.93
C MET A 108 -6.41 7.32 -1.55
N SER A 109 -7.49 6.60 -1.26
CA SER A 109 -7.48 5.17 -1.00
C SER A 109 -6.92 4.39 -2.20
N GLY A 110 -7.30 4.78 -3.41
CA GLY A 110 -6.79 4.21 -4.65
C GLY A 110 -5.28 4.35 -4.78
N ILE A 111 -4.77 5.58 -4.79
CA ILE A 111 -3.34 5.86 -5.01
C ILE A 111 -2.46 5.37 -3.85
N THR A 112 -2.94 5.45 -2.60
CA THR A 112 -2.19 4.90 -1.46
C THR A 112 -2.27 3.37 -1.38
N ALA A 113 -3.08 2.75 -2.23
CA ALA A 113 -3.38 1.31 -2.22
C ALA A 113 -3.83 0.85 -0.81
N THR A 114 -4.75 1.62 -0.20
CA THR A 114 -5.31 1.31 1.11
C THR A 114 -6.51 0.38 0.99
N GLY A 115 -7.43 0.62 0.02
CA GLY A 115 -8.58 -0.24 -0.21
C GLY A 115 -9.86 0.12 0.54
N SER A 116 -9.86 1.19 1.34
CA SER A 116 -11.09 1.74 1.93
C SER A 116 -11.95 2.36 0.83
N THR A 117 -13.25 2.08 0.81
CA THR A 117 -14.16 2.58 -0.25
C THR A 117 -15.39 3.27 0.32
N VAL A 118 -15.87 4.28 -0.40
CA VAL A 118 -17.18 4.92 -0.19
C VAL A 118 -18.20 4.47 -1.24
N LEU A 119 -17.77 3.72 -2.25
CA LEU A 119 -18.63 3.25 -3.33
C LEU A 119 -19.34 1.95 -2.93
N SER A 120 -20.55 1.78 -3.43
CA SER A 120 -21.38 0.58 -3.30
C SER A 120 -22.12 0.32 -4.61
N GLY A 121 -22.64 -0.89 -4.82
CA GLY A 121 -23.25 -1.28 -6.08
C GLY A 121 -22.22 -1.56 -7.16
N LEU A 122 -21.06 -2.06 -6.79
CA LEU A 122 -19.91 -2.28 -7.69
C LEU A 122 -20.24 -3.29 -8.80
N ASP A 123 -21.13 -4.24 -8.53
CA ASP A 123 -21.51 -5.28 -9.49
C ASP A 123 -22.23 -4.73 -10.73
N ASP A 124 -22.93 -3.59 -10.59
CA ASP A 124 -23.65 -2.90 -11.68
C ASP A 124 -22.95 -1.63 -12.17
N MET A 125 -21.78 -1.31 -11.60
CA MET A 125 -21.06 -0.08 -11.88
C MET A 125 -20.37 -0.12 -13.28
N SER A 126 -20.19 1.07 -13.86
CA SER A 126 -19.49 1.23 -15.13
C SER A 126 -18.10 0.57 -15.13
N PRO A 127 -17.75 -0.23 -16.16
CA PRO A 127 -16.42 -0.83 -16.29
C PRO A 127 -15.29 0.19 -16.23
N GLY A 128 -15.54 1.44 -16.67
CA GLY A 128 -14.57 2.53 -16.61
C GLY A 128 -14.19 2.91 -15.20
N ILE A 129 -15.15 3.00 -14.28
CA ILE A 129 -14.87 3.29 -12.86
C ILE A 129 -14.16 2.11 -12.19
N LEU A 130 -14.59 0.88 -12.45
CA LEU A 130 -13.97 -0.31 -11.85
C LEU A 130 -12.51 -0.45 -12.24
N ILE A 131 -12.20 -0.30 -13.56
CA ILE A 131 -10.80 -0.36 -14.00
C ILE A 131 -10.00 0.85 -13.51
N TRP A 132 -10.62 2.04 -13.38
CA TRP A 132 -9.95 3.22 -12.83
C TRP A 132 -9.50 3.00 -11.39
N ARG A 133 -10.35 2.46 -10.53
CA ARG A 133 -10.03 2.09 -9.15
C ARG A 133 -8.82 1.16 -9.08
N SER A 134 -8.85 0.07 -9.86
CA SER A 134 -7.76 -0.91 -9.90
C SER A 134 -6.47 -0.33 -10.50
N LEU A 135 -6.59 0.56 -11.48
CA LEU A 135 -5.46 1.25 -12.09
C LEU A 135 -4.80 2.24 -11.12
N LEU A 136 -5.59 2.94 -10.29
CA LEU A 136 -5.05 3.81 -9.23
C LEU A 136 -4.22 2.99 -8.22
N HIS A 137 -4.71 1.83 -7.79
CA HIS A 137 -3.94 0.90 -6.97
C HIS A 137 -2.62 0.50 -7.64
N TRP A 138 -2.69 0.13 -8.90
CA TRP A 138 -1.54 -0.36 -9.66
C TRP A 138 -0.48 0.73 -9.85
N LEU A 139 -0.89 1.96 -10.20
CA LEU A 139 -0.02 3.12 -10.32
C LEU A 139 0.59 3.52 -8.96
N GLY A 140 -0.23 3.49 -7.90
CA GLY A 140 0.21 3.77 -6.54
C GLY A 140 1.22 2.75 -6.02
N GLY A 141 1.04 1.47 -6.37
CA GLY A 141 1.99 0.40 -6.04
C GLY A 141 3.36 0.62 -6.69
N ILE A 142 3.39 0.88 -8.01
CA ILE A 142 4.64 1.22 -8.72
C ILE A 142 5.28 2.49 -8.14
N GLY A 143 4.48 3.55 -7.94
CA GLY A 143 4.96 4.81 -7.38
C GLY A 143 5.62 4.63 -6.02
N PHE A 144 5.01 3.83 -5.16
CA PHE A 144 5.57 3.52 -3.84
C PHE A 144 6.88 2.73 -3.92
N ILE A 145 6.96 1.69 -4.76
CA ILE A 145 8.20 0.92 -4.92
C ILE A 145 9.31 1.81 -5.46
N ALA A 146 9.02 2.64 -6.46
CA ALA A 146 9.98 3.59 -7.03
C ALA A 146 10.48 4.57 -5.95
N MET A 147 9.59 5.09 -5.12
CA MET A 147 9.93 5.96 -3.98
C MET A 147 10.77 5.20 -2.94
N ALA A 148 10.37 3.99 -2.56
CA ALA A 148 11.06 3.18 -1.57
C ALA A 148 12.49 2.83 -2.00
N VAL A 149 12.73 2.63 -3.29
CA VAL A 149 14.06 2.28 -3.82
C VAL A 149 14.91 3.51 -4.12
N ALA A 150 14.30 4.60 -4.61
CA ALA A 150 15.05 5.77 -5.07
C ALA A 150 15.16 6.90 -4.03
N ILE A 151 14.10 7.21 -3.29
CA ILE A 151 13.99 8.40 -2.45
C ILE A 151 14.25 8.09 -0.97
N LEU A 152 13.56 7.10 -0.41
CA LEU A 152 13.63 6.81 1.04
C LEU A 152 15.04 6.50 1.55
N PRO A 153 15.89 5.78 0.82
CA PRO A 153 17.26 5.55 1.24
C PRO A 153 18.11 6.83 1.30
N MET A 154 17.85 7.79 0.41
CA MET A 154 18.56 9.09 0.41
C MET A 154 18.15 9.95 1.61
N LEU A 155 16.92 9.79 2.09
CA LEU A 155 16.38 10.51 3.24
C LEU A 155 16.71 9.86 4.60
N ARG A 156 17.39 8.71 4.61
CA ARG A 156 17.79 7.95 5.82
C ARG A 156 16.60 7.56 6.73
N ILE A 157 15.41 7.36 6.15
CA ILE A 157 14.20 7.08 6.89
C ILE A 157 14.00 5.57 7.07
N GLY A 158 13.53 5.18 8.26
CA GLY A 158 12.89 3.89 8.51
C GLY A 158 13.77 2.65 8.48
N GLY A 159 15.10 2.76 8.57
CA GLY A 159 16.00 1.59 8.54
C GLY A 159 16.16 0.97 7.15
N MET A 160 15.65 1.59 6.10
CA MET A 160 15.74 1.06 4.71
C MET A 160 17.16 0.96 4.17
N ARG A 161 18.14 1.58 4.83
CA ARG A 161 19.57 1.40 4.51
C ARG A 161 20.05 -0.05 4.59
N LEU A 162 19.41 -0.89 5.43
CA LEU A 162 19.73 -2.31 5.52
C LEU A 162 19.58 -3.06 4.20
N PHE A 163 18.74 -2.53 3.30
CA PHE A 163 18.42 -3.19 2.02
C PHE A 163 19.20 -2.60 0.83
N GLN A 164 19.92 -1.50 1.01
CA GLN A 164 20.83 -0.94 -0.02
C GLN A 164 22.12 -1.74 -0.20
N THR A 165 22.60 -2.43 0.85
CA THR A 165 23.94 -3.01 0.88
C THR A 165 24.09 -4.30 0.09
N GLU A 166 23.03 -4.98 -0.29
CA GLU A 166 23.11 -6.20 -1.11
C GLU A 166 23.28 -5.94 -2.62
N SER A 167 22.99 -4.73 -3.10
CA SER A 167 23.11 -4.37 -4.52
C SER A 167 24.23 -3.37 -4.85
N SER A 168 24.93 -2.86 -3.85
CA SER A 168 26.01 -1.86 -4.05
C SER A 168 27.38 -2.41 -3.62
N ASP A 169 28.07 -3.04 -4.56
CA ASP A 169 29.55 -3.04 -4.55
C ASP A 169 30.04 -1.58 -4.42
N ARG A 170 31.02 -1.38 -3.55
CA ARG A 170 31.64 -0.11 -3.17
C ARG A 170 32.32 0.64 -4.34
N SER A 171 31.61 0.91 -5.42
CA SER A 171 32.18 1.74 -6.52
C SER A 171 31.28 2.97 -6.75
N GLU A 172 31.96 4.12 -6.79
CA GLU A 172 31.47 5.51 -6.90
C GLU A 172 30.62 5.87 -8.13
N LYS A 173 29.95 4.90 -8.81
CA LYS A 173 29.12 5.16 -10.00
C LYS A 173 27.63 4.85 -9.72
N VAL A 174 27.00 5.70 -8.89
CA VAL A 174 25.62 5.48 -8.39
C VAL A 174 24.53 5.74 -9.45
N LEU A 175 24.71 6.66 -10.38
CA LEU A 175 23.65 7.13 -11.29
C LEU A 175 23.25 6.16 -12.43
N PRO A 176 24.13 5.46 -13.15
CA PRO A 176 23.71 4.57 -14.24
C PRO A 176 23.03 3.28 -13.76
N ARG A 177 23.34 2.82 -12.52
CA ARG A 177 22.76 1.59 -11.95
C ARG A 177 21.34 1.77 -11.41
N SER A 178 21.00 2.94 -10.87
CA SER A 178 19.64 3.20 -10.32
C SER A 178 18.56 3.15 -11.40
N HIS A 179 18.80 3.71 -12.59
CA HIS A 179 17.87 3.65 -13.72
C HIS A 179 17.62 2.22 -14.20
N MET A 180 18.69 1.40 -14.28
CA MET A 180 18.53 -0.02 -14.67
C MET A 180 17.75 -0.82 -13.62
N VAL A 181 18.00 -0.60 -12.33
CA VAL A 181 17.26 -1.26 -11.25
C VAL A 181 15.77 -0.89 -11.31
N ALA A 182 15.45 0.39 -11.48
CA ALA A 182 14.08 0.85 -11.63
C ALA A 182 13.37 0.18 -12.83
N LYS A 183 14.03 0.10 -14.00
CA LYS A 183 13.49 -0.59 -15.19
C LYS A 183 13.17 -2.05 -14.92
N TYR A 184 14.08 -2.78 -14.26
CA TYR A 184 13.84 -4.20 -13.92
C TYR A 184 12.73 -4.38 -12.90
N ILE A 185 12.61 -3.48 -11.92
CA ILE A 185 11.53 -3.50 -10.94
C ILE A 185 10.19 -3.32 -11.64
N VAL A 186 10.05 -2.31 -12.51
CA VAL A 186 8.83 -2.08 -13.29
C VAL A 186 8.51 -3.28 -14.17
N ALA A 187 9.49 -3.83 -14.89
CA ALA A 187 9.28 -5.01 -15.73
C ALA A 187 8.82 -6.22 -14.92
N THR A 188 9.40 -6.43 -13.73
CA THR A 188 8.99 -7.51 -12.81
C THR A 188 7.57 -7.30 -12.30
N TYR A 189 7.23 -6.06 -11.91
CA TYR A 189 5.89 -5.70 -11.45
C TYR A 189 4.83 -5.98 -12.53
N VAL A 190 5.06 -5.50 -13.76
CA VAL A 190 4.20 -5.78 -14.92
C VAL A 190 4.11 -7.29 -15.19
N GLY A 191 5.25 -7.99 -15.18
CA GLY A 191 5.30 -9.43 -15.41
C GLY A 191 4.47 -10.23 -14.40
N ILE A 192 4.61 -9.93 -13.11
CA ILE A 192 3.82 -10.61 -12.06
C ILE A 192 2.34 -10.23 -12.18
N THR A 193 2.01 -8.99 -12.56
CA THR A 193 0.61 -8.58 -12.79
C THR A 193 -0.01 -9.38 -13.94
N LEU A 194 0.70 -9.54 -15.05
CA LEU A 194 0.23 -10.36 -16.19
C LEU A 194 0.05 -11.83 -15.80
N LEU A 195 1.01 -12.42 -15.11
CA LEU A 195 0.91 -13.79 -14.61
C LEU A 195 -0.26 -13.95 -13.63
N GLY A 196 -0.46 -12.99 -12.73
CA GLY A 196 -1.59 -12.94 -11.81
C GLY A 196 -2.93 -12.86 -12.54
N SER A 197 -3.02 -12.01 -13.60
CA SER A 197 -4.23 -11.90 -14.43
C SER A 197 -4.55 -13.23 -15.12
N LEU A 198 -3.56 -13.88 -15.72
CA LEU A 198 -3.73 -15.19 -16.35
C LEU A 198 -4.13 -16.27 -15.31
N ALA A 199 -3.56 -16.22 -14.12
CA ALA A 199 -3.90 -17.17 -13.06
C ALA A 199 -5.34 -16.98 -12.54
N PHE A 200 -5.79 -15.74 -12.32
CA PHE A 200 -7.18 -15.46 -11.94
C PHE A 200 -8.18 -15.84 -13.05
N TRP A 201 -7.84 -15.56 -14.32
CA TRP A 201 -8.67 -15.99 -15.44
C TRP A 201 -8.75 -17.51 -15.54
N GLY A 202 -7.62 -18.20 -15.47
CA GLY A 202 -7.58 -19.67 -15.45
C GLY A 202 -8.28 -20.31 -14.23
N ALA A 203 -8.38 -19.58 -13.09
CA ALA A 203 -9.11 -19.98 -11.91
C ALA A 203 -10.63 -19.82 -12.02
N GLY A 204 -11.15 -19.12 -13.06
CA GLY A 204 -12.57 -18.98 -13.34
C GLY A 204 -13.15 -17.57 -13.21
N MET A 205 -12.31 -16.53 -13.07
CA MET A 205 -12.77 -15.13 -13.20
C MET A 205 -12.95 -14.77 -14.69
N SER A 206 -13.81 -13.77 -14.96
CA SER A 206 -13.83 -13.13 -16.29
C SER A 206 -12.48 -12.45 -16.57
N PRO A 207 -12.07 -12.26 -17.85
CA PRO A 207 -10.82 -11.55 -18.16
C PRO A 207 -10.76 -10.15 -17.54
N PHE A 208 -11.89 -9.44 -17.50
CA PHE A 208 -12.00 -8.12 -16.89
C PHE A 208 -11.77 -8.18 -15.38
N ASP A 209 -12.47 -9.08 -14.68
CA ASP A 209 -12.30 -9.24 -13.21
C ASP A 209 -10.87 -9.69 -12.89
N ALA A 210 -10.31 -10.61 -13.69
CA ALA A 210 -8.97 -11.14 -13.49
C ALA A 210 -7.89 -10.04 -13.56
N VAL A 211 -7.97 -9.13 -14.54
CA VAL A 211 -7.05 -8.00 -14.66
C VAL A 211 -7.20 -7.04 -13.50
N ASN A 212 -8.45 -6.69 -13.12
CA ASN A 212 -8.72 -5.80 -11.99
C ASN A 212 -8.18 -6.36 -10.67
N HIS A 213 -8.47 -7.64 -10.37
CA HIS A 213 -8.00 -8.28 -9.14
C HIS A 213 -6.49 -8.50 -9.13
N ALA A 214 -5.86 -8.79 -10.26
CA ALA A 214 -4.41 -8.92 -10.33
C ALA A 214 -3.71 -7.57 -10.08
N MET A 215 -4.19 -6.47 -10.68
CA MET A 215 -3.68 -5.12 -10.42
C MET A 215 -3.82 -4.75 -8.94
N SER A 216 -4.98 -5.01 -8.36
CA SER A 216 -5.29 -4.71 -6.97
C SER A 216 -4.52 -5.59 -5.98
N ALA A 217 -4.37 -6.90 -6.27
CA ALA A 217 -3.65 -7.84 -5.42
C ALA A 217 -2.14 -7.60 -5.40
N ILE A 218 -1.50 -7.33 -6.57
CA ILE A 218 -0.05 -7.11 -6.64
C ILE A 218 0.36 -5.77 -6.06
N SER A 219 -0.53 -4.77 -6.10
CA SER A 219 -0.34 -3.49 -5.44
C SER A 219 -0.67 -3.53 -3.95
N THR A 220 -1.19 -4.68 -3.47
CA THR A 220 -1.72 -4.86 -2.11
C THR A 220 -2.75 -3.80 -1.73
N GLY A 221 -3.72 -3.53 -2.64
CA GLY A 221 -4.68 -2.44 -2.47
C GLY A 221 -6.10 -2.86 -2.09
N GLY A 222 -6.58 -4.03 -2.56
CA GLY A 222 -7.85 -4.64 -2.12
C GLY A 222 -9.13 -4.17 -2.80
N PHE A 223 -9.08 -3.22 -3.73
CA PHE A 223 -10.27 -2.90 -4.51
C PHE A 223 -10.72 -4.08 -5.37
N SER A 224 -12.01 -4.37 -5.33
CA SER A 224 -12.68 -5.42 -6.09
C SER A 224 -13.68 -4.82 -7.07
N THR A 225 -14.10 -5.63 -8.03
CA THR A 225 -15.20 -5.34 -8.96
C THR A 225 -16.57 -5.76 -8.39
N SER A 226 -16.62 -6.19 -7.14
CA SER A 226 -17.85 -6.62 -6.46
C SER A 226 -17.89 -6.14 -5.02
N ASP A 227 -19.08 -5.79 -4.54
CA ASP A 227 -19.30 -5.43 -3.13
C ASP A 227 -18.98 -6.59 -2.17
N GLN A 228 -19.12 -7.84 -2.64
CA GLN A 228 -18.79 -9.04 -1.86
C GLN A 228 -17.30 -9.36 -1.86
N SER A 229 -16.45 -8.53 -2.49
CA SER A 229 -15.03 -8.79 -2.65
C SER A 229 -14.78 -10.19 -3.23
N LEU A 230 -13.88 -11.02 -2.67
CA LEU A 230 -13.62 -12.37 -3.17
C LEU A 230 -14.75 -13.38 -2.92
N ALA A 231 -15.72 -13.07 -2.08
CA ALA A 231 -16.84 -13.96 -1.78
C ALA A 231 -17.82 -14.11 -2.97
N LYS A 232 -17.80 -13.22 -3.96
CA LYS A 232 -18.52 -13.35 -5.23
C LYS A 232 -18.16 -14.65 -5.97
N TRP A 233 -16.90 -14.99 -5.99
CA TRP A 233 -16.41 -16.19 -6.69
C TRP A 233 -16.38 -17.38 -5.73
N LYS A 234 -17.14 -18.42 -6.04
CA LYS A 234 -17.25 -19.61 -5.18
C LYS A 234 -16.13 -20.65 -5.44
N GLN A 235 -15.36 -20.47 -6.51
CA GLN A 235 -14.29 -21.39 -6.92
C GLN A 235 -13.10 -21.31 -5.96
N PRO A 236 -12.70 -22.43 -5.29
CA PRO A 236 -11.53 -22.45 -4.43
C PRO A 236 -10.24 -22.00 -5.12
N ALA A 237 -10.12 -22.27 -6.43
CA ALA A 237 -8.96 -21.88 -7.22
C ALA A 237 -8.75 -20.34 -7.23
N VAL A 238 -9.82 -19.55 -7.32
CA VAL A 238 -9.75 -18.08 -7.27
C VAL A 238 -9.18 -17.62 -5.92
N HIS A 239 -9.63 -18.21 -4.83
CA HIS A 239 -9.21 -17.87 -3.47
C HIS A 239 -7.72 -18.16 -3.25
N TRP A 240 -7.25 -19.34 -3.67
CA TRP A 240 -5.82 -19.68 -3.55
C TRP A 240 -4.94 -18.86 -4.49
N THR A 241 -5.43 -18.53 -5.68
CA THR A 241 -4.74 -17.58 -6.58
C THR A 241 -4.58 -16.22 -5.92
N ALA A 242 -5.63 -15.71 -5.26
CA ALA A 242 -5.57 -14.45 -4.52
C ALA A 242 -4.51 -14.50 -3.42
N VAL A 243 -4.47 -15.58 -2.61
CA VAL A 243 -3.45 -15.79 -1.57
C VAL A 243 -2.04 -15.70 -2.17
N VAL A 244 -1.79 -16.42 -3.27
CA VAL A 244 -0.46 -16.42 -3.91
C VAL A 244 -0.09 -15.03 -4.44
N VAL A 245 -0.99 -14.34 -5.16
CA VAL A 245 -0.71 -13.03 -5.74
C VAL A 245 -0.51 -11.97 -4.66
N MET A 246 -1.29 -11.99 -3.58
CA MET A 246 -1.10 -11.10 -2.41
C MET A 246 0.27 -11.30 -1.76
N ILE A 247 0.68 -12.56 -1.57
CA ILE A 247 2.02 -12.86 -1.05
C ILE A 247 3.09 -12.33 -1.99
N LEU A 248 2.98 -12.56 -3.31
CA LEU A 248 3.94 -12.06 -4.29
C LEU A 248 4.06 -10.53 -4.27
N GLY A 249 2.95 -9.78 -4.11
CA GLY A 249 2.96 -8.32 -3.94
C GLY A 249 3.65 -7.86 -2.66
N SER A 250 3.60 -8.68 -1.60
CA SER A 250 4.16 -8.36 -0.28
C SER A 250 5.65 -8.70 -0.11
N LEU A 251 6.27 -9.33 -1.10
CA LEU A 251 7.71 -9.65 -1.08
C LEU A 251 8.55 -8.52 -1.70
N PRO A 252 9.86 -8.41 -1.34
CA PRO A 252 10.72 -7.35 -1.83
C PRO A 252 10.97 -7.45 -3.35
N PHE A 253 10.61 -6.43 -4.12
CA PHE A 253 10.80 -6.43 -5.59
C PHE A 253 12.26 -6.48 -6.01
N ALA A 254 13.17 -5.94 -5.21
CA ALA A 254 14.62 -6.05 -5.45
C ALA A 254 15.11 -7.50 -5.44
N LEU A 255 14.52 -8.37 -4.62
CA LEU A 255 14.90 -9.79 -4.56
C LEU A 255 14.40 -10.57 -5.79
N TYR A 256 13.27 -10.19 -6.38
CA TYR A 256 12.86 -10.76 -7.67
C TYR A 256 13.88 -10.44 -8.76
N VAL A 257 14.34 -9.18 -8.82
CA VAL A 257 15.38 -8.76 -9.78
C VAL A 257 16.68 -9.52 -9.54
N ALA A 258 17.09 -9.72 -8.27
CA ALA A 258 18.28 -10.51 -7.94
C ALA A 258 18.13 -11.97 -8.37
N THR A 259 16.94 -12.57 -8.15
CA THR A 259 16.64 -13.94 -8.55
C THR A 259 16.70 -14.12 -10.07
N LEU A 260 16.13 -13.19 -10.84
CA LEU A 260 16.18 -13.19 -12.30
C LEU A 260 17.59 -13.00 -12.85
N ARG A 261 18.47 -12.33 -12.12
CA ARG A 261 19.89 -12.14 -12.45
C ARG A 261 20.79 -13.31 -12.04
N GLY A 262 20.23 -14.43 -11.60
CA GLY A 262 20.97 -15.67 -11.32
C GLY A 262 21.15 -15.98 -9.82
N HIS A 263 20.77 -15.09 -8.90
CA HIS A 263 20.82 -15.36 -7.47
C HIS A 263 19.56 -16.12 -7.00
N ARG A 264 19.34 -17.32 -7.54
CA ARG A 264 18.09 -18.13 -7.37
C ARG A 264 17.66 -18.34 -5.92
N LYS A 265 18.56 -18.25 -4.95
CA LYS A 265 18.28 -18.46 -3.53
C LYS A 265 18.02 -17.13 -2.77
N ALA A 266 18.05 -15.97 -3.44
CA ALA A 266 17.89 -14.67 -2.77
C ALA A 266 16.58 -14.57 -1.97
N LEU A 267 15.45 -14.89 -2.59
CA LEU A 267 14.14 -14.90 -1.94
C LEU A 267 14.06 -15.85 -0.75
N ILE A 268 14.56 -17.09 -0.90
CA ILE A 268 14.42 -18.13 0.13
C ILE A 268 15.35 -17.88 1.33
N LYS A 269 16.50 -17.23 1.11
CA LYS A 269 17.47 -16.96 2.18
C LYS A 269 17.15 -15.71 2.99
N ASP A 270 16.37 -14.78 2.44
CA ASP A 270 16.04 -13.52 3.10
C ASP A 270 15.22 -13.75 4.39
N GLN A 271 15.62 -13.08 5.48
CA GLN A 271 14.99 -13.27 6.79
C GLN A 271 13.58 -12.70 6.81
N GLN A 272 13.28 -11.61 6.08
CA GLN A 272 11.94 -11.05 6.01
C GLN A 272 10.97 -12.02 5.35
N VAL A 273 11.37 -12.56 4.19
CA VAL A 273 10.56 -13.52 3.43
C VAL A 273 10.23 -14.74 4.29
N ARG A 274 11.24 -15.33 4.92
CA ARG A 274 11.03 -16.48 5.82
C ARG A 274 10.15 -16.14 7.02
N GLY A 275 10.35 -14.95 7.61
CA GLY A 275 9.55 -14.50 8.73
C GLY A 275 8.09 -14.25 8.36
N LEU A 276 7.83 -13.61 7.22
CA LEU A 276 6.47 -13.39 6.72
C LEU A 276 5.75 -14.71 6.41
N LEU A 277 6.41 -15.61 5.67
CA LEU A 277 5.80 -16.92 5.33
C LEU A 277 5.59 -17.78 6.58
N GLY A 278 6.53 -17.75 7.53
CA GLY A 278 6.38 -18.43 8.81
C GLY A 278 5.22 -17.87 9.65
N LEU A 279 5.07 -16.55 9.72
CA LEU A 279 3.96 -15.91 10.40
C LEU A 279 2.62 -16.30 9.77
N LEU A 280 2.52 -16.23 8.44
CA LEU A 280 1.30 -16.64 7.72
C LEU A 280 0.96 -18.09 8.00
N LEU A 281 1.93 -19.01 7.89
CA LEU A 281 1.71 -20.44 8.11
C LEU A 281 1.22 -20.71 9.54
N VAL A 282 1.89 -20.15 10.55
CA VAL A 282 1.50 -20.33 11.96
C VAL A 282 0.10 -19.77 12.22
N THR A 283 -0.19 -18.57 11.70
CA THR A 283 -1.50 -17.95 11.89
C THR A 283 -2.60 -18.73 11.14
N TRP A 284 -2.33 -19.23 9.93
CA TRP A 284 -3.29 -20.09 9.20
C TRP A 284 -3.61 -21.36 9.98
N LEU A 285 -2.61 -22.02 10.55
CA LEU A 285 -2.79 -23.24 11.32
C LEU A 285 -3.58 -22.97 12.61
N LEU A 286 -3.20 -21.98 13.39
CA LEU A 286 -3.85 -21.64 14.65
C LEU A 286 -5.29 -21.16 14.43
N MET A 287 -5.48 -20.17 13.55
CA MET A 287 -6.79 -19.58 13.29
C MET A 287 -7.69 -20.52 12.49
N GLY A 288 -7.11 -21.30 11.55
CA GLY A 288 -7.85 -22.27 10.75
C GLY A 288 -8.41 -23.42 11.60
N THR A 289 -7.62 -23.95 12.55
CA THR A 289 -8.10 -24.96 13.51
C THR A 289 -9.20 -24.38 14.42
N TRP A 290 -8.97 -23.18 14.98
CA TRP A 290 -9.96 -22.50 15.82
C TRP A 290 -11.28 -22.26 15.04
N TYR A 291 -11.20 -21.75 13.81
CA TYR A 291 -12.36 -21.45 13.00
C TYR A 291 -13.09 -22.72 12.54
N ALA A 292 -12.39 -23.80 12.19
CA ALA A 292 -13.01 -25.07 11.82
C ALA A 292 -13.83 -25.66 12.99
N VAL A 293 -13.29 -25.57 14.23
CA VAL A 293 -13.99 -26.07 15.42
C VAL A 293 -15.21 -25.21 15.78
N THR A 294 -15.10 -23.89 15.66
CA THR A 294 -16.17 -22.95 16.08
C THR A 294 -17.29 -22.81 15.06
N SER A 295 -16.96 -22.79 13.76
CA SER A 295 -17.93 -22.60 12.67
C SER A 295 -18.63 -23.88 12.22
N LYS A 296 -18.09 -25.05 12.61
CA LYS A 296 -18.54 -26.39 12.14
C LYS A 296 -18.47 -26.57 10.62
N LEU A 297 -17.69 -25.74 9.93
CA LEU A 297 -17.42 -25.89 8.50
C LEU A 297 -16.44 -27.06 8.23
N PRO A 298 -16.46 -27.63 7.02
CA PRO A 298 -15.42 -28.57 6.59
C PRO A 298 -14.04 -27.95 6.76
N TRP A 299 -13.07 -28.71 7.25
CA TRP A 299 -11.72 -28.24 7.55
C TRP A 299 -11.06 -27.50 6.38
N MET A 300 -11.17 -28.04 5.17
CA MET A 300 -10.59 -27.44 3.96
C MET A 300 -11.19 -26.06 3.66
N ASP A 301 -12.50 -25.87 3.87
CA ASP A 301 -13.16 -24.61 3.65
C ASP A 301 -12.80 -23.58 4.74
N ALA A 302 -12.75 -24.02 5.99
CA ALA A 302 -12.35 -23.17 7.11
C ALA A 302 -10.90 -22.67 6.93
N PHE A 303 -9.95 -23.55 6.57
CA PHE A 303 -8.57 -23.19 6.30
C PHE A 303 -8.44 -22.25 5.11
N ARG A 304 -9.19 -22.48 4.01
CA ARG A 304 -9.19 -21.59 2.84
C ARG A 304 -9.68 -20.19 3.19
N ILE A 305 -10.81 -20.09 3.91
CA ILE A 305 -11.38 -18.79 4.32
C ILE A 305 -10.39 -18.03 5.22
N VAL A 306 -9.80 -18.72 6.18
CA VAL A 306 -8.80 -18.13 7.07
C VAL A 306 -7.54 -17.73 6.29
N ALA A 307 -7.04 -18.58 5.38
CA ALA A 307 -5.84 -18.28 4.60
C ALA A 307 -6.02 -17.00 3.77
N VAL A 308 -7.16 -16.82 3.12
CA VAL A 308 -7.46 -15.59 2.35
C VAL A 308 -7.47 -14.38 3.27
N ASN A 309 -8.27 -14.40 4.34
CA ASN A 309 -8.47 -13.23 5.20
C ASN A 309 -7.19 -12.86 5.98
N VAL A 310 -6.49 -13.83 6.54
CA VAL A 310 -5.21 -13.60 7.24
C VAL A 310 -4.14 -13.08 6.29
N THR A 311 -3.99 -13.69 5.10
CA THR A 311 -3.04 -13.18 4.11
C THR A 311 -3.39 -11.76 3.72
N SER A 312 -4.66 -11.48 3.45
CA SER A 312 -5.14 -10.17 3.05
C SER A 312 -4.81 -9.09 4.08
N VAL A 313 -5.02 -9.37 5.37
CA VAL A 313 -4.75 -8.40 6.44
C VAL A 313 -3.25 -8.23 6.68
N VAL A 314 -2.47 -9.33 6.76
CA VAL A 314 -1.02 -9.27 7.00
C VAL A 314 -0.25 -8.67 5.81
N THR A 315 -0.70 -8.91 4.59
CA THR A 315 -0.12 -8.27 3.40
C THR A 315 -0.65 -6.85 3.16
N THR A 316 -1.55 -6.38 4.02
CA THR A 316 -2.25 -5.10 3.90
C THR A 316 -2.99 -4.94 2.57
N THR A 317 -3.55 -6.03 2.04
CA THR A 317 -4.28 -6.01 0.77
C THR A 317 -5.75 -5.59 0.96
N GLY A 318 -6.44 -6.10 1.99
CA GLY A 318 -7.81 -5.71 2.29
C GLY A 318 -8.91 -6.47 1.54
N PHE A 319 -8.61 -7.48 0.71
CA PHE A 319 -9.64 -8.37 0.18
C PHE A 319 -10.30 -9.17 1.30
N ALA A 320 -11.62 -9.40 1.17
CA ALA A 320 -12.38 -10.18 2.14
C ALA A 320 -13.02 -11.42 1.50
N LEU A 321 -12.98 -12.52 2.24
CA LEU A 321 -13.76 -13.73 1.97
C LEU A 321 -14.71 -13.95 3.14
N GLY A 322 -15.84 -13.24 3.11
CA GLY A 322 -16.78 -13.12 4.23
C GLY A 322 -16.31 -12.13 5.30
N ASP A 323 -17.16 -11.88 6.28
CA ASP A 323 -16.93 -10.91 7.35
C ASP A 323 -16.29 -11.57 8.58
N TYR A 324 -14.96 -11.44 8.69
CA TYR A 324 -14.22 -12.00 9.83
C TYR A 324 -14.46 -11.23 11.15
N SER A 325 -15.07 -10.05 11.12
CA SER A 325 -15.48 -9.34 12.34
C SER A 325 -16.70 -10.01 13.01
N MET A 326 -17.42 -10.86 12.27
CA MET A 326 -18.56 -11.63 12.79
C MET A 326 -18.15 -13.00 13.37
N TRP A 327 -16.89 -13.41 13.30
CA TRP A 327 -16.45 -14.72 13.82
C TRP A 327 -16.30 -14.74 15.35
N GLY A 328 -16.43 -13.60 16.03
CA GLY A 328 -16.40 -13.46 17.48
C GLY A 328 -15.28 -12.54 17.97
N HIS A 329 -15.27 -12.25 19.27
CA HIS A 329 -14.35 -11.27 19.87
C HIS A 329 -12.87 -11.62 19.69
N PHE A 330 -12.53 -12.91 19.77
CA PHE A 330 -11.16 -13.37 19.55
C PHE A 330 -10.66 -13.02 18.12
N SER A 331 -11.52 -13.25 17.11
CA SER A 331 -11.21 -12.91 15.73
C SER A 331 -10.97 -11.41 15.55
N ILE A 332 -11.85 -10.56 16.06
CA ILE A 332 -11.72 -9.10 15.99
C ILE A 332 -10.37 -8.66 16.55
N MET A 333 -10.02 -9.14 17.75
CA MET A 333 -8.74 -8.78 18.40
C MET A 333 -7.54 -9.28 17.62
N LEU A 334 -7.57 -10.53 17.14
CA LEU A 334 -6.47 -11.08 16.37
C LEU A 334 -6.25 -10.34 15.06
N PHE A 335 -7.30 -10.10 14.27
CA PHE A 335 -7.21 -9.36 13.02
C PHE A 335 -6.79 -7.90 13.23
N PHE A 336 -7.24 -7.27 14.34
CA PHE A 336 -6.77 -5.95 14.72
C PHE A 336 -5.26 -5.90 14.91
N TYR A 337 -4.68 -6.86 15.67
CA TYR A 337 -3.22 -6.92 15.85
C TYR A 337 -2.48 -7.33 14.56
N LEU A 338 -3.01 -8.24 13.78
CA LEU A 338 -2.44 -8.62 12.49
C LEU A 338 -2.40 -7.45 11.50
N GLY A 339 -3.38 -6.53 11.57
CA GLY A 339 -3.45 -5.33 10.74
C GLY A 339 -2.28 -4.36 10.93
N PHE A 340 -1.57 -4.41 12.06
CA PHE A 340 -0.35 -3.62 12.24
C PHE A 340 0.86 -4.21 11.53
N ILE A 341 0.86 -5.52 11.27
CA ILE A 341 1.98 -6.21 10.61
C ILE A 341 1.83 -6.02 9.12
N GLY A 342 2.84 -5.42 8.50
CA GLY A 342 2.91 -5.26 7.04
C GLY A 342 3.82 -6.30 6.39
N GLY A 343 3.84 -6.29 5.06
CA GLY A 343 4.74 -7.13 4.28
C GLY A 343 6.22 -6.78 4.44
N CYS A 344 7.04 -7.28 3.53
CA CYS A 344 8.48 -7.03 3.51
C CYS A 344 8.80 -5.58 3.11
N SER A 345 9.95 -5.08 3.52
CA SER A 345 10.48 -3.82 3.03
C SER A 345 10.80 -3.92 1.53
N GLY A 346 10.52 -2.86 0.77
CA GLY A 346 10.68 -2.87 -0.69
C GLY A 346 9.60 -3.64 -1.45
N SER A 347 8.47 -3.95 -0.79
CA SER A 347 7.23 -4.46 -1.38
C SER A 347 6.18 -3.35 -1.51
N THR A 348 5.03 -3.65 -2.10
CA THR A 348 3.87 -2.74 -2.19
C THR A 348 3.10 -2.62 -0.88
N ALA A 349 3.22 -3.57 0.06
CA ALA A 349 2.47 -3.62 1.31
C ALA A 349 2.67 -2.37 2.18
N GLY A 350 1.65 -1.99 2.94
CA GLY A 350 1.67 -0.96 3.99
C GLY A 350 2.15 -1.46 5.35
N GLY A 351 1.64 -0.89 6.43
CA GLY A 351 1.85 -1.30 7.81
C GLY A 351 3.27 -1.17 8.34
N ILE A 352 3.48 -1.70 9.54
CA ILE A 352 4.80 -1.82 10.13
C ILE A 352 5.49 -3.03 9.49
N LYS A 353 6.50 -2.78 8.65
CA LYS A 353 7.19 -3.83 7.90
C LYS A 353 7.74 -4.94 8.81
N ILE A 354 7.63 -6.19 8.35
CA ILE A 354 8.00 -7.38 9.13
C ILE A 354 9.42 -7.32 9.71
N PHE A 355 10.38 -6.70 8.99
CA PHE A 355 11.76 -6.59 9.46
C PHE A 355 11.87 -5.79 10.78
N ARG A 356 11.00 -4.79 10.99
CA ARG A 356 11.01 -3.99 12.22
C ARG A 356 10.67 -4.85 13.45
N PHE A 357 9.71 -5.76 13.31
CA PHE A 357 9.40 -6.74 14.35
C PHE A 357 10.55 -7.72 14.59
N GLN A 358 11.19 -8.19 13.52
CA GLN A 358 12.31 -9.11 13.62
C GLN A 358 13.54 -8.48 14.30
N VAL A 359 13.84 -7.22 13.94
CA VAL A 359 14.92 -6.46 14.60
C VAL A 359 14.56 -6.19 16.06
N ALA A 360 13.32 -5.74 16.35
CA ALA A 360 12.88 -5.53 17.73
C ALA A 360 12.98 -6.82 18.57
N TYR A 361 12.61 -7.98 18.01
CA TYR A 361 12.78 -9.28 18.67
C TYR A 361 14.25 -9.61 18.92
N THR A 362 15.14 -9.34 17.96
CA THR A 362 16.59 -9.56 18.11
C THR A 362 17.17 -8.70 19.23
N LEU A 363 16.72 -7.44 19.32
CA LEU A 363 17.12 -6.52 20.38
C LEU A 363 16.60 -6.97 21.75
N LEU A 364 15.32 -7.35 21.82
CA LEU A 364 14.71 -7.87 23.05
C LEU A 364 15.49 -9.08 23.57
N LYS A 365 15.76 -10.04 22.69
CA LYS A 365 16.54 -11.24 23.04
C LYS A 365 17.95 -10.89 23.55
N ALA A 366 18.62 -9.93 22.89
CA ALA A 366 19.94 -9.46 23.30
C ALA A 366 19.89 -8.79 24.69
N ASN A 367 18.91 -7.91 24.91
CA ASN A 367 18.74 -7.23 26.21
C ASN A 367 18.44 -8.22 27.34
N LEU A 368 17.52 -9.18 27.12
CA LEU A 368 17.21 -10.21 28.12
C LEU A 368 18.44 -11.05 28.46
N TYR A 369 19.26 -11.39 27.46
CA TYR A 369 20.50 -12.13 27.71
C TYR A 369 21.53 -11.31 28.51
N GLN A 370 21.66 -10.00 28.22
CA GLN A 370 22.56 -9.10 28.94
C GLN A 370 22.12 -8.86 30.41
N LEU A 371 20.82 -8.92 30.71
CA LEU A 371 20.34 -8.86 32.09
C LEU A 371 20.85 -10.04 32.94
N ILE A 372 21.00 -11.21 32.28
CA ILE A 372 21.54 -12.43 32.96
C ILE A 372 23.07 -12.44 32.92
N HIS A 373 23.66 -11.94 31.82
CA HIS A 373 25.10 -11.90 31.59
C HIS A 373 25.60 -10.48 31.26
N PRO A 374 25.74 -9.59 32.24
CA PRO A 374 26.02 -8.15 32.02
C PRO A 374 27.27 -7.83 31.21
N ARG A 375 28.26 -8.74 31.21
CA ARG A 375 29.54 -8.55 30.48
C ARG A 375 29.51 -9.19 29.07
N ALA A 376 28.40 -9.79 28.64
CA ALA A 376 28.33 -10.42 27.34
C ALA A 376 28.28 -9.39 26.22
N VAL A 377 29.16 -9.51 25.23
CA VAL A 377 29.17 -8.74 24.00
C VAL A 377 28.40 -9.54 22.93
N LEU A 378 27.17 -9.13 22.66
CA LEU A 378 26.33 -9.81 21.67
C LEU A 378 26.43 -9.12 20.30
N LYS A 379 26.73 -9.87 19.26
CA LYS A 379 26.67 -9.39 17.90
C LYS A 379 25.19 -9.41 17.44
N GLN A 380 24.65 -8.22 17.23
CA GLN A 380 23.30 -8.05 16.71
C GLN A 380 23.38 -7.97 15.18
N ASN A 381 23.00 -9.05 14.50
CA ASN A 381 23.04 -9.15 13.06
C ASN A 381 21.64 -9.39 12.48
N TYR A 382 21.39 -8.82 11.30
CA TYR A 382 20.19 -9.02 10.51
C TYR A 382 20.56 -9.19 9.03
N ASN A 383 20.09 -10.23 8.37
CA ASN A 383 20.48 -10.61 6.98
C ASN A 383 22.00 -10.61 6.77
N GLY A 384 22.79 -11.06 7.77
CA GLY A 384 24.24 -11.09 7.69
C GLY A 384 24.96 -9.74 7.95
N HIS A 385 24.22 -8.66 8.12
CA HIS A 385 24.74 -7.31 8.41
C HIS A 385 24.59 -6.97 9.89
N ARG A 386 25.57 -6.25 10.42
CA ARG A 386 25.51 -5.73 11.78
C ARG A 386 24.44 -4.63 11.87
N LEU A 387 23.65 -4.68 12.92
CA LEU A 387 22.69 -3.63 13.24
C LEU A 387 23.41 -2.44 13.88
N ASP A 388 23.42 -1.31 13.18
CA ASP A 388 23.96 -0.05 13.69
C ASP A 388 22.93 0.64 14.58
N GLU A 389 23.39 1.42 15.56
CA GLU A 389 22.53 2.17 16.48
C GLU A 389 21.56 3.13 15.74
N GLU A 390 22.00 3.71 14.61
CA GLU A 390 21.17 4.60 13.78
C GLU A 390 19.93 3.86 13.26
N ILE A 391 20.09 2.61 12.84
CA ILE A 391 18.99 1.75 12.34
C ILE A 391 18.01 1.41 13.48
N VAL A 392 18.56 1.02 14.65
CA VAL A 392 17.76 0.71 15.82
C VAL A 392 16.93 1.92 16.25
N ARG A 393 17.58 3.09 16.35
CA ARG A 393 16.88 4.35 16.70
C ARG A 393 15.77 4.67 15.69
N SER A 394 16.05 4.53 14.41
CA SER A 394 15.06 4.78 13.35
C SER A 394 13.84 3.87 13.45
N ILE A 395 14.04 2.58 13.74
CA ILE A 395 12.94 1.60 13.91
C ILE A 395 12.08 1.95 15.13
N LEU A 396 12.72 2.23 16.27
CA LEU A 396 12.01 2.59 17.51
C LEU A 396 11.22 3.90 17.35
N THR A 397 11.86 4.92 16.76
CA THR A 397 11.21 6.20 16.48
C THR A 397 10.01 6.03 15.57
N PHE A 398 10.15 5.27 14.47
CA PHE A 398 9.02 5.00 13.58
C PHE A 398 7.86 4.30 14.31
N SER A 399 8.15 3.24 15.06
CA SER A 399 7.12 2.46 15.77
C SER A 399 6.38 3.31 16.80
N PHE A 400 7.10 4.19 17.51
CA PHE A 400 6.53 5.11 18.48
C PHE A 400 5.61 6.15 17.81
N PHE A 401 6.08 6.80 16.74
CA PHE A 401 5.26 7.77 16.00
C PHE A 401 4.08 7.12 15.30
N PHE A 402 4.23 5.88 14.82
CA PHE A 402 3.11 5.13 14.25
C PHE A 402 1.98 4.95 15.27
N ALA A 403 2.32 4.50 16.47
CA ALA A 403 1.34 4.34 17.55
C ALA A 403 0.68 5.67 17.93
N ILE A 404 1.47 6.75 18.08
CA ILE A 404 0.95 8.09 18.39
C ILE A 404 -0.03 8.56 17.31
N VAL A 405 0.32 8.45 16.03
CA VAL A 405 -0.53 8.89 14.93
C VAL A 405 -1.85 8.13 14.92
N VAL A 406 -1.81 6.80 15.11
CA VAL A 406 -3.05 6.00 15.21
C VAL A 406 -3.90 6.46 16.40
N CYS A 407 -3.30 6.65 17.57
CA CYS A 407 -4.03 7.11 18.75
C CYS A 407 -4.64 8.52 18.57
N LEU A 408 -3.86 9.47 18.05
CA LEU A 408 -4.35 10.83 17.80
C LEU A 408 -5.47 10.85 16.76
N LEU A 409 -5.32 10.10 15.67
CA LEU A 409 -6.35 10.00 14.64
C LEU A 409 -7.63 9.37 15.21
N ALA A 410 -7.52 8.30 16.00
CA ALA A 410 -8.67 7.68 16.67
C ALA A 410 -9.37 8.65 17.64
N LEU A 411 -8.61 9.43 18.40
CA LEU A 411 -9.17 10.47 19.28
C LEU A 411 -9.91 11.54 18.49
N CYS A 412 -9.34 12.04 17.38
CA CYS A 412 -10.01 13.02 16.52
C CYS A 412 -11.31 12.45 15.92
N LEU A 413 -11.30 11.19 15.48
CA LEU A 413 -12.50 10.52 14.94
C LEU A 413 -13.57 10.35 16.04
N SER A 414 -13.17 10.01 17.25
CA SER A 414 -14.08 9.91 18.39
C SER A 414 -14.67 11.27 18.79
N LEU A 415 -13.89 12.37 18.69
CA LEU A 415 -14.38 13.74 18.90
C LEU A 415 -15.46 14.15 17.88
N ILE A 416 -15.41 13.61 16.66
CA ILE A 416 -16.44 13.83 15.63
C ILE A 416 -17.73 13.04 15.93
N GLY A 417 -17.68 12.10 16.88
CA GLY A 417 -18.84 11.31 17.33
C GLY A 417 -18.88 9.89 16.79
N LEU A 418 -17.79 9.37 16.22
CA LEU A 418 -17.71 7.96 15.85
C LEU A 418 -17.57 7.08 17.10
N ASP A 419 -18.20 5.90 17.06
CA ASP A 419 -18.03 4.89 18.08
C ASP A 419 -16.56 4.43 18.20
N TRP A 420 -16.17 3.94 19.36
CA TRP A 420 -14.78 3.59 19.66
C TRP A 420 -14.19 2.53 18.70
N MET A 421 -15.00 1.56 18.28
CA MET A 421 -14.56 0.51 17.36
C MET A 421 -14.28 1.08 15.97
N THR A 422 -15.20 1.86 15.41
CA THR A 422 -15.03 2.54 14.13
C THR A 422 -13.88 3.53 14.16
N ALA A 423 -13.77 4.34 15.22
CA ALA A 423 -12.70 5.33 15.37
C ALA A 423 -11.31 4.67 15.46
N LEU A 424 -11.14 3.67 16.32
CA LEU A 424 -9.85 3.02 16.56
C LEU A 424 -9.44 2.16 15.35
N THR A 425 -10.35 1.32 14.85
CA THR A 425 -10.01 0.40 13.76
C THR A 425 -9.90 1.10 12.41
N GLY A 426 -10.69 2.17 12.20
CA GLY A 426 -10.57 3.03 11.04
C GLY A 426 -9.24 3.77 11.01
N ALA A 427 -8.81 4.36 12.14
CA ALA A 427 -7.50 4.98 12.26
C ALA A 427 -6.37 3.98 12.02
N ALA A 428 -6.42 2.82 12.66
CA ALA A 428 -5.41 1.77 12.53
C ALA A 428 -5.32 1.26 11.08
N SER A 429 -6.47 0.93 10.48
CA SER A 429 -6.55 0.39 9.12
C SER A 429 -6.05 1.38 8.06
N THR A 430 -6.41 2.65 8.16
CA THR A 430 -5.99 3.67 7.19
C THR A 430 -4.51 4.01 7.31
N VAL A 431 -3.96 4.12 8.52
CA VAL A 431 -2.52 4.35 8.72
C VAL A 431 -1.69 3.11 8.36
N ALA A 432 -2.20 1.90 8.63
CA ALA A 432 -1.54 0.66 8.20
C ALA A 432 -1.74 0.37 6.71
N GLY A 433 -2.74 0.98 6.04
CA GLY A 433 -3.04 0.74 4.64
C GLY A 433 -3.65 -0.64 4.38
N VAL A 434 -4.52 -1.12 5.28
CA VAL A 434 -5.20 -2.43 5.18
C VAL A 434 -6.51 -2.35 4.40
N GLY A 435 -7.23 -1.22 4.53
CA GLY A 435 -8.51 -0.95 3.87
C GLY A 435 -9.69 -1.06 4.81
N PRO A 436 -10.27 -2.24 5.02
CA PRO A 436 -11.39 -2.40 5.94
C PRO A 436 -10.96 -2.19 7.39
N GLY A 437 -11.85 -1.57 8.19
CA GLY A 437 -11.77 -1.57 9.64
C GLY A 437 -12.43 -2.81 10.23
N MET A 438 -12.99 -2.66 11.43
CA MET A 438 -13.74 -3.71 12.11
C MET A 438 -15.14 -3.19 12.48
N GLY A 439 -16.06 -4.12 12.67
CA GLY A 439 -17.43 -3.81 13.07
C GLY A 439 -18.38 -3.59 11.90
N PRO A 440 -19.64 -3.21 12.20
CA PRO A 440 -20.72 -3.24 11.21
C PRO A 440 -20.65 -2.10 10.17
N ILE A 441 -19.94 -1.01 10.46
CA ILE A 441 -19.91 0.18 9.58
C ILE A 441 -18.81 0.05 8.56
N ILE A 442 -17.55 -0.04 9.01
CA ILE A 442 -16.34 -0.02 8.16
C ILE A 442 -15.64 -1.38 8.10
N GLY A 443 -16.27 -2.44 8.58
CA GLY A 443 -15.74 -3.80 8.55
C GLY A 443 -15.60 -4.37 7.14
N PRO A 444 -15.19 -5.65 7.03
CA PRO A 444 -14.91 -6.30 5.74
C PRO A 444 -16.09 -6.33 4.75
N SER A 445 -17.32 -6.28 5.26
CA SER A 445 -18.56 -6.20 4.46
C SER A 445 -19.19 -4.80 4.45
N GLY A 446 -18.57 -3.83 5.10
CA GLY A 446 -19.03 -2.44 5.19
C GLY A 446 -18.31 -1.50 4.24
N ASN A 447 -18.64 -0.21 4.31
CA ASN A 447 -17.94 0.84 3.59
C ASN A 447 -17.92 2.17 4.39
N PHE A 448 -17.17 3.15 3.89
CA PHE A 448 -16.96 4.43 4.55
C PHE A 448 -17.97 5.52 4.13
N ALA A 449 -18.97 5.20 3.30
CA ALA A 449 -19.91 6.19 2.76
C ALA A 449 -20.69 6.93 3.86
N SER A 450 -21.12 6.22 4.90
CA SER A 450 -21.94 6.76 6.00
C SER A 450 -21.18 7.66 6.97
N LEU A 451 -19.85 7.72 6.88
CA LEU A 451 -19.05 8.54 7.78
C LEU A 451 -19.19 10.04 7.46
N PRO A 452 -19.11 10.93 8.48
CA PRO A 452 -19.05 12.38 8.26
C PRO A 452 -17.87 12.79 7.38
N ASP A 453 -18.02 13.86 6.59
CA ASP A 453 -16.97 14.37 5.70
C ASP A 453 -15.67 14.67 6.44
N ALA A 454 -15.75 15.28 7.63
CA ALA A 454 -14.58 15.55 8.46
C ALA A 454 -13.80 14.26 8.81
N ALA A 455 -14.50 13.15 9.07
CA ALA A 455 -13.87 11.87 9.34
C ALA A 455 -13.18 11.31 8.08
N LYS A 456 -13.79 11.44 6.90
CA LYS A 456 -13.20 11.02 5.62
C LYS A 456 -11.91 11.78 5.31
N TRP A 457 -11.87 13.10 5.55
CA TRP A 457 -10.65 13.90 5.39
C TRP A 457 -9.54 13.48 6.35
N LEU A 458 -9.86 13.22 7.61
CA LEU A 458 -8.89 12.73 8.60
C LEU A 458 -8.35 11.35 8.23
N LEU A 459 -9.22 10.44 7.81
CA LEU A 459 -8.81 9.11 7.37
C LEU A 459 -7.96 9.16 6.08
N ALA A 460 -8.30 10.03 5.12
CA ALA A 460 -7.49 10.26 3.93
C ALA A 460 -6.08 10.80 4.28
N ALA A 461 -5.98 11.69 5.27
CA ALA A 461 -4.69 12.12 5.80
C ALA A 461 -3.94 10.96 6.47
N GLY A 462 -4.64 10.07 7.20
CA GLY A 462 -4.08 8.84 7.76
C GLY A 462 -3.49 7.91 6.70
N MET A 463 -4.19 7.70 5.58
CA MET A 463 -3.71 6.91 4.44
C MET A 463 -2.40 7.48 3.86
N LEU A 464 -2.34 8.80 3.69
CA LEU A 464 -1.15 9.48 3.19
C LEU A 464 0.03 9.35 4.16
N LEU A 465 -0.20 9.57 5.46
CA LEU A 465 0.80 9.43 6.52
C LEU A 465 1.39 8.01 6.55
N GLY A 466 0.53 6.99 6.50
CA GLY A 466 0.95 5.60 6.51
C GLY A 466 1.76 5.23 5.27
N ARG A 467 1.32 5.69 4.09
CA ARG A 467 1.96 5.36 2.81
C ARG A 467 3.33 6.00 2.62
N LEU A 468 3.50 7.24 3.06
CA LEU A 468 4.74 8.01 2.87
C LEU A 468 5.76 7.85 4.01
N GLU A 469 5.60 6.85 4.87
CA GLU A 469 6.40 6.74 6.09
C GLU A 469 6.26 8.01 6.96
N ILE A 470 5.45 7.96 7.97
CA ILE A 470 4.93 9.05 8.83
C ILE A 470 5.89 10.24 8.99
N ILE A 471 7.18 9.97 9.23
CA ILE A 471 8.23 10.99 9.43
C ILE A 471 8.36 11.91 8.21
N THR A 472 8.20 11.39 7.00
CA THR A 472 8.28 12.16 5.74
C THR A 472 7.25 13.29 5.70
N VAL A 473 6.06 13.05 6.21
CA VAL A 473 4.98 14.05 6.25
C VAL A 473 5.13 14.96 7.47
N LEU A 474 5.46 14.39 8.65
CA LEU A 474 5.59 15.17 9.87
C LEU A 474 6.69 16.23 9.81
N VAL A 475 7.78 15.97 9.08
CA VAL A 475 8.86 16.95 8.87
C VAL A 475 8.33 18.24 8.25
N LEU A 476 7.36 18.16 7.33
CA LEU A 476 6.75 19.35 6.70
C LEU A 476 5.94 20.21 7.67
N LEU A 477 5.47 19.62 8.77
CA LEU A 477 4.69 20.32 9.80
C LEU A 477 5.60 21.05 10.82
N THR A 478 6.92 20.80 10.78
CA THR A 478 7.83 21.44 11.73
C THR A 478 8.18 22.87 11.30
N PRO A 479 8.15 23.88 12.20
CA PRO A 479 8.55 25.25 11.87
C PRO A 479 9.99 25.35 11.36
N ALA A 480 10.89 24.49 11.84
CA ALA A 480 12.28 24.41 11.41
C ALA A 480 12.42 24.10 9.90
N PHE A 481 11.50 23.34 9.34
CA PHE A 481 11.48 23.04 7.90
C PHE A 481 11.31 24.28 7.04
N TRP A 482 10.56 25.29 7.49
CA TRP A 482 10.22 26.50 6.72
C TRP A 482 11.17 27.67 6.95
N ARG A 483 12.01 27.60 7.99
CA ARG A 483 12.91 28.71 8.41
C ARG A 483 14.24 28.78 7.67
N HIS A 484 14.60 27.80 6.85
CA HIS A 484 15.92 27.74 6.14
C HIS A 484 15.80 27.64 4.63
#